data_0cdb9b41c00ef05997050ae3fe71edac
#
_entry.id   0cdb9b41c00ef05997050ae3fe71edac
#
_cell.length_a   1.000
_cell.length_b   1.000
_cell.length_c   1.000
_cell.angle_alpha   90.00
_cell.angle_beta   90.00
_cell.angle_gamma   90.00
#
_symmetry.space_group_name_H-M   'P 1'
#
loop_
_entity.id
_entity.type
_entity.pdbx_description
1 polymer ?
#
loop_
_entity_poly.entity_id
_entity_poly.type
_entity_poly.pdbx_seq_one_letter_code
_entity_poly.pdbx_strand_id
1 'polypeptide(L)'
;TATRGHKGAKSRSGYSKKLGFEGGQMPLQRRVPKFGFNNINRKEYQAVNIQTIQSLVDNKKIKGSIDIQSFIDNGLASKNDLIKVLGDGEIKTAIKITAHKFSKSAKAQIEKSGGEAIII
;
A
#
# COMPACT_ATOMS: atom_id res chain seq x y z
N THR A 1 -2.43 9.08 -44.97
CA THR A 1 -2.24 7.87 -44.14
C THR A 1 -2.81 8.01 -42.73
N ALA A 2 -3.52 9.12 -42.42
CA ALA A 2 -4.16 9.41 -41.13
C ALA A 2 -3.23 9.17 -39.92
N THR A 3 -1.96 9.57 -40.04
CA THR A 3 -0.91 9.45 -39.01
C THR A 3 -0.57 8.02 -38.58
N ARG A 4 -1.09 6.98 -39.27
CA ARG A 4 -0.86 5.57 -38.92
C ARG A 4 0.33 4.93 -39.68
N GLY A 5 1.03 5.67 -40.53
CA GLY A 5 2.11 5.18 -41.35
C GLY A 5 1.63 4.29 -42.53
N HIS A 6 2.53 3.46 -43.05
CA HIS A 6 2.24 2.54 -44.15
C HIS A 6 1.55 1.24 -43.68
N LYS A 7 1.51 0.25 -44.54
CA LYS A 7 0.96 -1.09 -44.26
C LYS A 7 1.64 -1.71 -43.05
N GLY A 8 0.90 -2.39 -42.19
CA GLY A 8 1.39 -3.08 -41.02
C GLY A 8 0.29 -3.27 -39.99
N ALA A 9 0.52 -4.07 -38.95
CA ALA A 9 -0.46 -4.35 -37.94
C ALA A 9 -0.92 -3.07 -37.18
N LYS A 10 0.00 -2.15 -36.91
CA LYS A 10 -0.30 -0.88 -36.22
C LYS A 10 -1.21 0.06 -37.00
N SER A 11 -1.29 -0.09 -38.31
CA SER A 11 -2.15 0.76 -39.19
C SER A 11 -3.55 0.17 -39.36
N ARG A 12 -3.86 -0.98 -38.76
CA ARG A 12 -5.18 -1.60 -38.83
C ARG A 12 -6.00 -1.28 -37.57
N SER A 13 -7.32 -1.33 -37.70
CA SER A 13 -8.21 -1.24 -36.54
C SER A 13 -8.08 -2.50 -35.65
N GLY A 14 -8.32 -2.34 -34.34
CA GLY A 14 -8.22 -3.45 -33.39
C GLY A 14 -6.79 -3.87 -33.03
N TYR A 15 -5.76 -3.16 -33.48
CA TYR A 15 -4.39 -3.47 -33.08
C TYR A 15 -4.17 -3.12 -31.61
N SER A 16 -3.66 -4.11 -30.87
CA SER A 16 -3.12 -3.90 -29.52
C SER A 16 -1.70 -4.47 -29.41
N LYS A 17 -0.86 -3.82 -28.62
CA LYS A 17 0.51 -4.30 -28.35
C LYS A 17 0.46 -5.59 -27.58
N LYS A 18 1.07 -6.66 -28.10
CA LYS A 18 1.23 -7.93 -27.39
C LYS A 18 2.26 -7.77 -26.27
N LEU A 19 1.82 -7.84 -25.02
CA LEU A 19 2.71 -7.78 -23.85
C LEU A 19 3.62 -9.00 -23.81
N GLY A 20 4.92 -8.78 -23.55
CA GLY A 20 5.92 -9.83 -23.47
C GLY A 20 6.27 -10.53 -24.79
N PHE A 21 5.89 -9.97 -25.96
CA PHE A 21 6.26 -10.52 -27.25
C PHE A 21 7.70 -10.10 -27.62
N GLU A 22 8.54 -11.10 -27.91
CA GLU A 22 9.98 -10.95 -28.22
C GLU A 22 10.29 -11.30 -29.67
N GLY A 23 9.49 -10.86 -30.64
CA GLY A 23 9.75 -11.01 -32.07
C GLY A 23 9.70 -12.46 -32.60
N GLY A 24 9.09 -13.39 -31.87
CA GLY A 24 9.04 -14.82 -32.19
C GLY A 24 9.98 -15.67 -31.34
N GLN A 25 10.94 -15.06 -30.64
CA GLN A 25 11.73 -15.73 -29.60
C GLN A 25 10.81 -16.15 -28.45
N MET A 26 11.11 -17.28 -27.79
CA MET A 26 10.37 -17.72 -26.59
C MET A 26 10.40 -16.63 -25.51
N PRO A 27 9.24 -16.12 -25.08
CA PRO A 27 9.18 -15.05 -24.10
C PRO A 27 9.83 -15.42 -22.77
N LEU A 28 10.35 -14.41 -22.03
CA LEU A 28 11.07 -14.60 -20.78
C LEU A 28 10.28 -15.45 -19.76
N GLN A 29 8.97 -15.21 -19.64
CA GLN A 29 8.10 -15.98 -18.73
C GLN A 29 8.05 -17.49 -19.04
N ARG A 30 8.42 -17.92 -20.24
CA ARG A 30 8.51 -19.35 -20.61
C ARG A 30 9.93 -19.90 -20.47
N ARG A 31 10.93 -19.04 -20.52
CA ARG A 31 12.35 -19.45 -20.39
C ARG A 31 12.77 -19.67 -18.94
N VAL A 32 12.17 -18.94 -18.01
CA VAL A 32 12.48 -19.07 -16.57
C VAL A 32 11.71 -20.23 -15.95
N PRO A 33 12.31 -20.94 -14.96
CA PRO A 33 11.61 -22.01 -14.23
C PRO A 33 10.41 -21.45 -13.46
N LYS A 34 9.35 -22.24 -13.34
CA LYS A 34 8.24 -21.96 -12.45
C LYS A 34 8.70 -22.12 -11.00
N PHE A 35 8.30 -21.23 -10.12
CA PHE A 35 8.62 -21.32 -8.70
C PHE A 35 7.47 -20.78 -7.86
N GLY A 36 7.47 -21.18 -6.60
CA GLY A 36 6.52 -20.68 -5.60
C GLY A 36 5.12 -21.28 -5.71
N PHE A 37 4.29 -20.91 -4.76
CA PHE A 37 2.87 -21.27 -4.70
C PHE A 37 2.09 -20.11 -4.09
N ASN A 38 0.79 -20.08 -4.32
CA ASN A 38 -0.08 -19.07 -3.71
C ASN A 38 -0.59 -19.60 -2.36
N ASN A 39 -0.19 -18.95 -1.26
CA ASN A 39 -0.65 -19.31 0.07
C ASN A 39 -2.03 -18.68 0.34
N ILE A 40 -3.07 -19.52 0.41
CA ILE A 40 -4.46 -19.11 0.66
C ILE A 40 -4.64 -18.46 2.04
N ASN A 41 -3.81 -18.84 3.03
CA ASN A 41 -3.88 -18.31 4.40
C ASN A 41 -2.97 -17.09 4.61
N ARG A 42 -2.46 -16.47 3.55
CA ARG A 42 -1.60 -15.29 3.65
C ARG A 42 -2.39 -14.10 4.22
N LYS A 43 -1.88 -13.56 5.33
CA LYS A 43 -2.37 -12.30 5.90
C LYS A 43 -1.48 -11.16 5.46
N GLU A 44 -2.03 -10.19 4.77
CA GLU A 44 -1.34 -8.98 4.35
C GLU A 44 -1.77 -7.82 5.23
N TYR A 45 -0.82 -6.95 5.56
CA TYR A 45 -1.06 -5.78 6.39
C TYR A 45 -0.77 -4.52 5.58
N GLN A 46 -1.73 -3.59 5.60
CA GLN A 46 -1.52 -2.24 5.11
C GLN A 46 -0.62 -1.50 6.12
N ALA A 47 0.55 -1.06 5.65
CA ALA A 47 1.50 -0.35 6.48
C ALA A 47 1.15 1.15 6.54
N VAL A 48 1.09 1.71 7.75
CA VAL A 48 0.90 3.15 7.98
C VAL A 48 2.02 3.64 8.89
N ASN A 49 2.78 4.63 8.44
CA ASN A 49 3.89 5.19 9.22
C ASN A 49 3.42 6.26 10.20
N ILE A 50 4.12 6.39 11.33
CA ILE A 50 3.86 7.40 12.35
C ILE A 50 3.92 8.82 11.76
N GLN A 51 4.85 9.08 10.83
CA GLN A 51 4.94 10.37 10.13
C GLN A 51 3.63 10.74 9.42
N THR A 52 2.98 9.79 8.77
CA THR A 52 1.68 10.01 8.11
C THR A 52 0.60 10.36 9.12
N ILE A 53 0.59 9.69 10.25
CA ILE A 53 -0.35 9.95 11.35
C ILE A 53 -0.13 11.37 11.90
N GLN A 54 1.13 11.76 12.16
CA GLN A 54 1.46 13.12 12.62
C GLN A 54 0.99 14.19 11.62
N SER A 55 1.18 13.95 10.32
CA SER A 55 0.71 14.88 9.27
C SER A 55 -0.82 15.05 9.26
N LEU A 56 -1.58 13.98 9.56
CA LEU A 56 -3.04 14.07 9.67
C LEU A 56 -3.48 14.89 10.89
N VAL A 57 -2.75 14.79 11.99
CA VAL A 57 -3.00 15.58 13.19
C VAL A 57 -2.66 17.06 12.97
N ASP A 58 -1.52 17.34 12.36
CA ASP A 58 -1.08 18.71 12.03
C ASP A 58 -2.08 19.40 11.09
N ASN A 59 -2.65 18.66 10.16
CA ASN A 59 -3.72 19.13 9.27
C ASN A 59 -5.11 19.22 9.93
N LYS A 60 -5.20 18.99 11.25
CA LYS A 60 -6.45 19.03 12.05
C LYS A 60 -7.56 18.08 11.56
N LYS A 61 -7.20 17.07 10.78
CA LYS A 61 -8.16 16.05 10.29
C LYS A 61 -8.55 15.08 11.40
N ILE A 62 -7.69 14.91 12.40
CA ILE A 62 -7.89 13.97 13.51
C ILE A 62 -7.59 14.67 14.83
N LYS A 63 -8.41 14.42 15.84
CA LYS A 63 -8.26 14.99 17.20
C LYS A 63 -8.29 13.85 18.23
N GLY A 64 -7.16 13.62 18.89
CA GLY A 64 -7.06 12.83 20.12
C GLY A 64 -7.11 11.30 19.98
N SER A 65 -7.96 10.73 19.13
CA SER A 65 -8.04 9.29 18.90
C SER A 65 -8.11 8.95 17.41
N ILE A 66 -7.47 7.84 17.03
CA ILE A 66 -7.46 7.31 15.67
C ILE A 66 -7.95 5.85 15.74
N ASP A 67 -9.11 5.62 15.17
CA ASP A 67 -9.69 4.29 15.02
C ASP A 67 -9.52 3.78 13.58
N ILE A 68 -9.82 2.49 13.35
CA ILE A 68 -9.75 1.88 12.01
C ILE A 68 -10.55 2.70 11.00
N GLN A 69 -11.74 3.19 11.38
CA GLN A 69 -12.57 4.01 10.50
C GLN A 69 -11.85 5.31 10.08
N SER A 70 -11.12 5.93 11.00
CA SER A 70 -10.33 7.15 10.69
C SER A 70 -9.25 6.90 9.64
N PHE A 71 -8.62 5.71 9.61
CA PHE A 71 -7.67 5.35 8.56
C PHE A 71 -8.35 5.19 7.20
N ILE A 72 -9.56 4.61 7.16
CA ILE A 72 -10.35 4.42 5.94
C ILE A 72 -10.81 5.79 5.40
N ASP A 73 -11.37 6.64 6.24
CA ASP A 73 -11.90 7.95 5.86
C ASP A 73 -10.81 8.89 5.31
N ASN A 74 -9.58 8.74 5.80
CA ASN A 74 -8.40 9.47 5.29
C ASN A 74 -7.69 8.78 4.11
N GLY A 75 -8.22 7.66 3.60
CA GLY A 75 -7.69 6.96 2.43
C GLY A 75 -6.38 6.21 2.67
N LEU A 76 -6.02 5.90 3.92
CA LEU A 76 -4.80 5.18 4.28
C LEU A 76 -4.97 3.65 4.25
N ALA A 77 -6.22 3.19 4.33
CA ALA A 77 -6.55 1.77 4.29
C ALA A 77 -7.93 1.56 3.67
N SER A 78 -8.18 0.37 3.12
CA SER A 78 -9.48 -0.07 2.65
C SER A 78 -10.26 -0.78 3.77
N LYS A 79 -11.57 -0.94 3.61
CA LYS A 79 -12.47 -1.51 4.63
C LYS A 79 -12.06 -2.89 5.14
N ASN A 80 -11.41 -3.70 4.30
CA ASN A 80 -11.03 -5.08 4.62
C ASN A 80 -9.55 -5.24 4.95
N ASP A 81 -8.77 -4.15 4.99
CA ASP A 81 -7.34 -4.21 5.20
C ASP A 81 -7.00 -4.36 6.69
N LEU A 82 -6.01 -5.20 6.96
CA LEU A 82 -5.40 -5.29 8.27
C LEU A 82 -4.34 -4.18 8.41
N ILE A 83 -4.52 -3.28 9.35
CA ILE A 83 -3.63 -2.11 9.53
C ILE A 83 -2.48 -2.45 10.46
N LYS A 84 -1.25 -2.14 10.04
CA LYS A 84 -0.05 -2.21 10.86
C LYS A 84 0.65 -0.86 10.93
N VAL A 85 0.79 -0.32 12.13
CA VAL A 85 1.50 0.95 12.37
C VAL A 85 3.00 0.69 12.48
N LEU A 86 3.78 1.42 11.68
CA LEU A 86 5.24 1.37 11.63
C LEU A 86 5.85 2.64 12.22
N GLY A 87 7.05 2.48 12.81
CA GLY A 87 7.73 3.54 13.55
C GLY A 87 8.65 4.43 12.71
N ASP A 88 8.32 4.65 11.44
CA ASP A 88 9.05 5.59 10.60
C ASP A 88 8.52 7.01 10.83
N GLY A 89 9.44 7.92 11.13
CA GLY A 89 9.14 9.30 11.51
C GLY A 89 9.05 9.51 13.02
N GLU A 90 8.58 10.67 13.44
CA GLU A 90 8.41 11.07 14.84
C GLU A 90 6.96 11.48 15.13
N ILE A 91 6.45 11.11 16.28
CA ILE A 91 5.17 11.56 16.81
C ILE A 91 5.43 12.54 17.95
N LYS A 92 4.81 13.72 17.87
CA LYS A 92 4.95 14.80 18.87
C LYS A 92 3.71 14.96 19.75
N THR A 93 2.60 14.42 19.31
CA THR A 93 1.29 14.61 19.95
C THR A 93 0.89 13.32 20.68
N ALA A 94 0.38 13.43 21.88
CA ALA A 94 -0.21 12.31 22.61
C ALA A 94 -1.53 11.90 21.95
N ILE A 95 -1.55 10.72 21.31
CA ILE A 95 -2.70 10.22 20.56
C ILE A 95 -2.97 8.76 20.93
N LYS A 96 -4.25 8.42 21.03
CA LYS A 96 -4.71 7.06 21.17
C LYS A 96 -4.92 6.44 19.79
N ILE A 97 -4.17 5.38 19.48
CA ILE A 97 -4.20 4.72 18.16
C ILE A 97 -4.68 3.29 18.30
N THR A 98 -5.73 2.96 17.57
CA THR A 98 -6.31 1.61 17.51
C THR A 98 -5.98 0.96 16.16
N ALA A 99 -5.24 -0.16 16.15
CA ALA A 99 -4.84 -0.87 14.93
C ALA A 99 -4.69 -2.38 15.18
N HIS A 100 -4.58 -3.17 14.11
CA HIS A 100 -4.42 -4.63 14.22
C HIS A 100 -3.03 -5.05 14.70
N LYS A 101 -1.97 -4.29 14.32
CA LYS A 101 -0.60 -4.53 14.79
C LYS A 101 0.21 -3.24 14.88
N PHE A 102 1.24 -3.28 15.72
CA PHE A 102 2.25 -2.23 15.84
C PHE A 102 3.65 -2.84 15.71
N SER A 103 4.60 -2.09 15.16
CA SER A 103 6.02 -2.44 15.28
C SER A 103 6.52 -2.09 16.69
N LYS A 104 7.59 -2.71 17.13
CA LYS A 104 8.20 -2.42 18.44
C LYS A 104 8.60 -0.95 18.56
N SER A 105 9.20 -0.39 17.50
CA SER A 105 9.58 1.03 17.44
C SER A 105 8.37 1.97 17.47
N ALA A 106 7.29 1.65 16.74
CA ALA A 106 6.08 2.46 16.75
C ALA A 106 5.45 2.51 18.14
N LYS A 107 5.32 1.35 18.81
CA LYS A 107 4.76 1.27 20.16
C LYS A 107 5.57 2.12 21.14
N ALA A 108 6.89 1.98 21.15
CA ALA A 108 7.78 2.73 22.02
C ALA A 108 7.69 4.26 21.79
N GLN A 109 7.55 4.70 20.53
CA GLN A 109 7.41 6.13 20.20
C GLN A 109 6.05 6.69 20.63
N ILE A 110 4.95 5.95 20.44
CA ILE A 110 3.60 6.35 20.87
C ILE A 110 3.56 6.48 22.39
N GLU A 111 4.08 5.49 23.14
CA GLU A 111 4.14 5.52 24.60
C GLU A 111 5.03 6.67 25.11
N LYS A 112 6.18 6.93 24.45
CA LYS A 112 7.10 8.03 24.78
C LYS A 112 6.46 9.41 24.59
N SER A 113 5.58 9.56 23.61
CA SER A 113 4.82 10.81 23.39
C SER A 113 3.61 10.97 24.31
N GLY A 114 3.36 10.02 25.20
CA GLY A 114 2.20 10.01 26.12
C GLY A 114 0.90 9.52 25.47
N GLY A 115 0.98 8.87 24.32
CA GLY A 115 -0.15 8.25 23.63
C GLY A 115 -0.39 6.80 24.07
N GLU A 116 -1.45 6.18 23.57
CA GLU A 116 -1.84 4.80 23.84
C GLU A 116 -1.96 4.00 22.54
N ALA A 117 -1.35 2.82 22.47
CA ALA A 117 -1.45 1.88 21.34
C ALA A 117 -2.38 0.70 21.71
N ILE A 118 -3.54 0.61 21.06
CA ILE A 118 -4.55 -0.43 21.29
C ILE A 118 -4.54 -1.40 20.11
N ILE A 119 -4.46 -2.69 20.44
CA ILE A 119 -4.53 -3.79 19.47
C ILE A 119 -5.92 -4.39 19.52
N ILE A 120 -6.52 -4.58 18.33
CA ILE A 120 -7.83 -5.26 18.14
C ILE A 120 -7.61 -6.71 17.76
#